data_71f2accac5e63d61df2384aa8aa64984
#
_entry.id   71f2accac5e63d61df2384aa8aa64984
#
_cell.length_a   1.000
_cell.length_b   1.000
_cell.length_c   1.000
_cell.angle_alpha   90.00
_cell.angle_beta   90.00
_cell.angle_gamma   90.00
#
_symmetry.space_group_name_H-M   'P 1'
#
loop_
_entity.id
_entity.type
_entity.pdbx_description
1 polymer ?
#
loop_
_entity_poly.entity_id
_entity_poly.type
_entity_poly.pdbx_seq_one_letter_code
_entity_poly.pdbx_strand_id
1 'polypeptide(L)'
;ENLDVSNAYFGLEYVMQRLDYRLNPRKGWSVFLRGGAGLKRVERNNRIQELGYGELYDSLDLRSFQYKLTARLEGYLPVFSGSTVKGSLRGGAILSDEPVYFNEQFRIGGNQILRGFDEESIFATRYALATLEYRLLIGQNSYLYAFGDFAYVEDRTPSKEVADWPYGFGAGITFETSVGLFGVSLAYGKQLGNPIDFSAPKVHFGYISLF
;
A
#
# COMPACT_ATOMS: atom_id res chain seq x y z
N GLU A 1 13.50 -3.40 16.76
CA GLU A 1 14.03 -2.29 17.56
C GLU A 1 13.45 -0.99 17.01
N ASN A 2 12.85 -0.19 17.89
CA ASN A 2 12.33 1.13 17.56
C ASN A 2 13.35 2.17 18.03
N LEU A 3 14.12 2.71 17.12
CA LEU A 3 14.93 3.91 17.39
C LEU A 3 14.16 5.15 17.00
N ASP A 4 14.41 6.25 17.69
CA ASP A 4 13.82 7.54 17.33
C ASP A 4 14.53 8.05 16.07
N VAL A 5 13.78 8.11 14.97
CA VAL A 5 14.29 8.51 13.66
C VAL A 5 13.52 9.73 13.18
N SER A 6 14.27 10.77 12.82
CA SER A 6 13.75 11.96 12.17
C SER A 6 14.20 11.99 10.71
N ASN A 7 13.25 12.14 9.79
CA ASN A 7 13.50 12.18 8.36
C ASN A 7 12.98 13.48 7.75
N ALA A 8 13.85 14.21 7.05
CA ALA A 8 13.47 15.37 6.26
C ALA A 8 13.65 15.04 4.77
N TYR A 9 12.55 14.95 4.01
CA TYR A 9 12.55 14.65 2.59
C TYR A 9 12.27 15.87 1.72
N PHE A 10 13.05 15.99 0.64
CA PHE A 10 12.69 16.81 -0.51
C PHE A 10 12.35 15.87 -1.66
N GLY A 11 11.25 16.12 -2.33
CA GLY A 11 10.82 15.21 -3.38
C GLY A 11 10.01 15.88 -4.46
N LEU A 12 9.82 15.11 -5.54
CA LEU A 12 9.00 15.48 -6.68
C LEU A 12 7.87 14.46 -6.81
N GLU A 13 6.74 14.97 -7.23
CA GLU A 13 5.57 14.18 -7.57
C GLU A 13 5.15 14.49 -9.00
N TYR A 14 4.89 13.44 -9.76
CA TYR A 14 4.33 13.51 -11.10
C TYR A 14 2.99 12.78 -11.13
N VAL A 15 1.96 13.50 -11.57
CA VAL A 15 0.61 12.95 -11.71
C VAL A 15 0.12 13.22 -13.12
N MET A 16 -0.31 12.16 -13.82
CA MET A 16 -0.96 12.27 -15.12
C MET A 16 -2.19 11.38 -15.15
N GLN A 17 -3.33 11.95 -15.55
CA GLN A 17 -4.60 11.23 -15.62
C GLN A 17 -5.28 11.51 -16.96
N ARG A 18 -5.67 10.45 -17.64
CA ARG A 18 -6.49 10.48 -18.86
C ARG A 18 -7.64 9.50 -18.67
N LEU A 19 -8.61 9.90 -17.87
CA LEU A 19 -9.79 9.13 -17.49
C LEU A 19 -11.03 9.77 -18.10
N ASP A 20 -11.96 8.94 -18.53
CA ASP A 20 -13.27 9.38 -19.02
C ASP A 20 -14.15 9.97 -17.91
N TYR A 21 -14.00 9.44 -16.69
CA TYR A 21 -14.71 9.90 -15.52
C TYR A 21 -13.86 9.72 -14.25
N ARG A 22 -13.99 10.63 -13.28
CA ARG A 22 -13.09 10.69 -12.13
C ARG A 22 -13.40 9.65 -11.06
N LEU A 23 -14.68 9.47 -10.70
CA LEU A 23 -15.07 8.67 -9.53
C LEU A 23 -15.11 7.16 -9.84
N ASN A 24 -15.65 6.80 -11.01
CA ASN A 24 -15.73 5.42 -11.49
C ASN A 24 -15.32 5.35 -12.95
N PRO A 25 -14.01 5.43 -13.25
CA PRO A 25 -13.54 5.39 -14.62
C PRO A 25 -13.91 4.08 -15.31
N ARG A 26 -14.35 4.18 -16.56
CA ARG A 26 -14.65 3.05 -17.42
C ARG A 26 -13.57 2.86 -18.48
N LYS A 27 -12.89 3.94 -18.84
CA LYS A 27 -11.85 3.96 -19.86
C LYS A 27 -10.77 4.95 -19.49
N GLY A 28 -9.53 4.60 -19.83
CA GLY A 28 -8.39 5.48 -19.67
C GLY A 28 -7.34 4.94 -18.74
N TRP A 29 -6.45 5.79 -18.28
CA TRP A 29 -5.34 5.41 -17.44
C TRP A 29 -4.87 6.57 -16.56
N SER A 30 -4.16 6.24 -15.50
CA SER A 30 -3.49 7.21 -14.63
C SER A 30 -2.11 6.72 -14.23
N VAL A 31 -1.21 7.69 -14.04
CA VAL A 31 0.16 7.49 -13.55
C VAL A 31 0.38 8.41 -12.37
N PHE A 32 0.91 7.87 -11.31
CA PHE A 32 1.40 8.58 -10.15
C PHE A 32 2.81 8.11 -9.86
N LEU A 33 3.77 9.03 -9.80
CA LEU A 33 5.14 8.77 -9.42
C LEU A 33 5.55 9.78 -8.34
N ARG A 34 6.17 9.31 -7.28
CA ARG A 34 6.75 10.18 -6.25
C ARG A 34 8.15 9.66 -5.92
N GLY A 35 9.12 10.54 -5.97
CA GLY A 35 10.49 10.28 -5.55
C GLY A 35 10.95 11.35 -4.59
N GLY A 36 11.58 10.95 -3.50
CA GLY A 36 12.15 11.87 -2.53
C GLY A 36 13.52 11.39 -2.05
N ALA A 37 14.40 12.35 -1.80
CA ALA A 37 15.68 12.17 -1.13
C ALA A 37 15.65 12.92 0.18
N GLY A 38 16.16 12.34 1.25
CA GLY A 38 16.13 12.94 2.57
C GLY A 38 17.35 12.62 3.41
N LEU A 39 17.53 13.44 4.42
CA LEU A 39 18.47 13.20 5.51
C LEU A 39 17.74 12.48 6.63
N LYS A 40 18.20 11.29 6.92
CA LYS A 40 17.82 10.51 8.06
C LYS A 40 18.72 10.87 9.25
N ARG A 41 18.12 11.11 10.40
CA ARG A 41 18.82 11.29 11.67
C ARG A 41 18.29 10.30 12.68
N VAL A 42 19.18 9.54 13.27
CA VAL A 42 18.88 8.72 14.43
C VAL A 42 19.10 9.58 15.68
N GLU A 43 18.07 9.79 16.46
CA GLU A 43 18.11 10.58 17.68
C GLU A 43 18.45 9.68 18.86
N ARG A 44 19.39 10.12 19.71
CA ARG A 44 19.76 9.39 20.91
C ARG A 44 18.63 9.52 21.94
N ASN A 45 18.05 8.39 22.31
CA ASN A 45 17.02 8.35 23.35
C ASN A 45 17.66 8.16 24.73
N ASN A 46 17.45 9.12 25.62
CA ASN A 46 18.01 9.10 26.97
C ASN A 46 17.58 7.85 27.75
N ARG A 47 16.36 7.36 27.53
CA ARG A 47 15.84 6.17 28.20
C ARG A 47 16.59 4.88 27.78
N ILE A 48 17.01 4.79 26.52
CA ILE A 48 17.82 3.68 26.01
C ILE A 48 19.23 3.74 26.64
N GLN A 49 19.79 4.94 26.82
CA GLN A 49 21.08 5.15 27.47
C GLN A 49 21.02 4.79 28.96
N GLU A 50 19.96 5.19 29.68
CA GLU A 50 19.74 4.87 31.10
C GLU A 50 19.58 3.36 31.33
N LEU A 51 19.05 2.63 30.36
CA LEU A 51 18.91 1.16 30.38
C LEU A 51 20.22 0.42 30.06
N GLY A 52 21.33 1.14 29.81
CA GLY A 52 22.64 0.54 29.52
C GLY A 52 22.87 0.13 28.07
N TYR A 53 21.96 0.48 27.14
CA TYR A 53 22.08 0.16 25.73
C TYR A 53 22.66 1.30 24.88
N GLY A 54 23.43 2.19 25.47
CA GLY A 54 24.06 3.32 24.78
C GLY A 54 25.04 2.93 23.68
N GLU A 55 25.67 1.77 23.78
CA GLU A 55 26.59 1.21 22.79
C GLU A 55 25.95 0.92 21.43
N LEU A 56 24.60 0.78 21.38
CA LEU A 56 23.86 0.63 20.11
C LEU A 56 24.07 1.79 19.15
N TYR A 57 24.35 2.97 19.67
CA TYR A 57 24.57 4.18 18.86
C TYR A 57 26.01 4.36 18.34
N ASP A 58 26.97 3.61 18.89
CA ASP A 58 28.38 3.79 18.56
C ASP A 58 28.75 3.15 17.21
N SER A 59 27.94 2.20 16.75
CA SER A 59 28.10 1.53 15.45
C SER A 59 27.23 2.10 14.33
N LEU A 60 26.39 3.11 14.65
CA LEU A 60 25.43 3.69 13.68
C LEU A 60 25.93 5.04 13.18
N ASP A 61 25.84 5.25 11.87
CA ASP A 61 25.96 6.59 11.30
C ASP A 61 24.67 7.36 11.64
N LEU A 62 24.77 8.31 12.57
CA LEU A 62 23.62 9.10 13.07
C LEU A 62 23.01 10.00 11.98
N ARG A 63 23.65 10.12 10.81
CA ARG A 63 23.18 10.90 9.66
C ARG A 63 23.46 10.13 8.39
N SER A 64 22.43 9.74 7.67
CA SER A 64 22.55 9.05 6.40
C SER A 64 21.59 9.63 5.37
N PHE A 65 21.85 9.34 4.10
CA PHE A 65 20.89 9.64 3.04
C PHE A 65 19.91 8.49 2.88
N GLN A 66 18.66 8.85 2.61
CA GLN A 66 17.61 7.89 2.31
C GLN A 66 16.78 8.37 1.12
N TYR A 67 16.48 7.45 0.20
CA TYR A 67 15.60 7.70 -0.93
C TYR A 67 14.31 6.91 -0.74
N LYS A 68 13.18 7.56 -0.96
CA LYS A 68 11.85 6.91 -0.93
C LYS A 68 11.16 7.09 -2.27
N LEU A 69 10.84 5.98 -2.92
CA LEU A 69 10.20 5.95 -4.23
C LEU A 69 8.84 5.28 -4.10
N THR A 70 7.83 5.84 -4.75
CA THR A 70 6.51 5.21 -4.90
C THR A 70 5.98 5.42 -6.31
N ALA A 71 5.31 4.40 -6.84
CA ALA A 71 4.68 4.44 -8.15
C ALA A 71 3.29 3.80 -8.09
N ARG A 72 2.35 4.33 -8.89
CA ARG A 72 1.04 3.74 -9.12
C ARG A 72 0.63 3.98 -10.57
N LEU A 73 0.29 2.90 -11.24
CA LEU A 73 -0.24 2.89 -12.58
C LEU A 73 -1.63 2.25 -12.53
N GLU A 74 -2.61 2.85 -13.15
CA GLU A 74 -3.97 2.29 -13.24
C GLU A 74 -4.46 2.40 -14.68
N GLY A 75 -5.12 1.34 -15.14
CA GLY A 75 -5.74 1.30 -16.46
C GLY A 75 -7.16 0.75 -16.37
N TYR A 76 -8.04 1.26 -17.21
CA TYR A 76 -9.46 0.92 -17.28
C TYR A 76 -9.84 0.61 -18.72
N LEU A 77 -10.44 -0.54 -18.94
CA LEU A 77 -10.87 -1.04 -20.24
C LEU A 77 -12.34 -1.45 -20.19
N PRO A 78 -13.22 -0.82 -20.98
CA PRO A 78 -14.58 -1.30 -21.14
C PRO A 78 -14.55 -2.63 -21.90
N VAL A 79 -15.22 -3.68 -21.39
CA VAL A 79 -15.23 -5.02 -21.99
C VAL A 79 -16.58 -5.27 -22.67
N PHE A 80 -17.67 -5.04 -21.95
CA PHE A 80 -19.02 -5.18 -22.45
C PHE A 80 -19.84 -3.92 -22.10
N SER A 81 -21.04 -3.83 -22.67
CA SER A 81 -22.02 -2.81 -22.25
C SER A 81 -22.29 -2.97 -20.74
N GLY A 82 -21.88 -2.00 -19.94
CA GLY A 82 -22.06 -2.04 -18.49
C GLY A 82 -20.97 -2.78 -17.70
N SER A 83 -19.82 -3.09 -18.30
CA SER A 83 -18.70 -3.68 -17.54
C SER A 83 -17.35 -3.06 -17.87
N THR A 84 -16.43 -3.11 -16.90
CA THR A 84 -15.08 -2.56 -17.00
C THR A 84 -14.09 -3.48 -16.31
N VAL A 85 -12.93 -3.68 -16.92
CA VAL A 85 -11.77 -4.26 -16.25
C VAL A 85 -10.84 -3.14 -15.82
N LYS A 86 -10.47 -3.14 -14.54
CA LYS A 86 -9.42 -2.30 -13.98
C LYS A 86 -8.18 -3.15 -13.74
N GLY A 87 -7.04 -2.70 -14.27
CA GLY A 87 -5.72 -3.20 -13.90
C GLY A 87 -4.96 -2.13 -13.15
N SER A 88 -4.22 -2.49 -12.10
CA SER A 88 -3.29 -1.55 -11.46
C SER A 88 -1.99 -2.21 -11.06
N LEU A 89 -0.92 -1.41 -11.09
CA LEU A 89 0.39 -1.75 -10.55
C LEU A 89 0.77 -0.66 -9.55
N ARG A 90 1.19 -1.07 -8.37
CA ARG A 90 1.70 -0.17 -7.32
C ARG A 90 3.03 -0.69 -6.83
N GLY A 91 3.91 0.21 -6.44
CA GLY A 91 5.17 -0.19 -5.85
C GLY A 91 5.77 0.91 -4.99
N GLY A 92 6.64 0.49 -4.10
CA GLY A 92 7.42 1.38 -3.26
C GLY A 92 8.77 0.77 -2.91
N ALA A 93 9.78 1.60 -2.76
CA ALA A 93 11.10 1.20 -2.31
C ALA A 93 11.70 2.28 -1.42
N ILE A 94 12.32 1.85 -0.33
CA ILE A 94 13.18 2.64 0.52
C ILE A 94 14.61 2.18 0.25
N LEU A 95 15.46 3.09 -0.18
CA LEU A 95 16.87 2.85 -0.44
C LEU A 95 17.65 3.70 0.56
N SER A 96 18.51 3.06 1.35
CA SER A 96 19.30 3.70 2.38
C SER A 96 20.60 2.92 2.56
N ASP A 97 21.69 3.62 2.83
CA ASP A 97 22.98 3.01 3.18
C ASP A 97 22.94 2.45 4.61
N GLU A 98 22.11 3.05 5.47
CA GLU A 98 21.86 2.62 6.84
C GLU A 98 20.59 1.77 6.94
N PRO A 99 20.49 0.91 7.98
CA PRO A 99 19.33 0.07 8.20
C PRO A 99 18.01 0.84 8.25
N VAL A 100 16.97 0.28 7.61
CA VAL A 100 15.61 0.82 7.67
C VAL A 100 14.92 0.27 8.92
N TYR A 101 14.44 1.15 9.77
CA TYR A 101 13.73 0.76 10.99
C TYR A 101 12.23 0.58 10.75
N PHE A 102 11.58 -0.13 11.67
CA PHE A 102 10.16 -0.49 11.58
C PHE A 102 9.22 0.71 11.36
N ASN A 103 9.50 1.85 11.98
CA ASN A 103 8.70 3.08 11.86
C ASN A 103 8.86 3.80 10.51
N GLU A 104 9.85 3.42 9.69
CA GLU A 104 10.10 4.02 8.36
C GLU A 104 9.44 3.23 7.24
N GLN A 105 9.12 1.96 7.49
CA GLN A 105 8.62 1.01 6.50
C GLN A 105 7.29 1.43 5.86
N PHE A 106 7.04 0.92 4.67
CA PHE A 106 5.71 0.92 4.09
C PHE A 106 4.81 -0.02 4.89
N ARG A 107 3.58 0.41 5.10
CA ARG A 107 2.54 -0.39 5.72
C ARG A 107 1.53 -0.77 4.65
N ILE A 108 1.35 -2.05 4.44
CA ILE A 108 0.54 -2.63 3.39
C ILE A 108 -0.53 -3.51 4.03
N GLY A 109 -1.61 -3.70 3.33
CA GLY A 109 -2.79 -4.44 3.79
C GLY A 109 -4.00 -3.52 3.94
N GLY A 110 -5.18 -4.09 3.78
CA GLY A 110 -6.44 -3.39 3.93
C GLY A 110 -7.13 -2.99 2.63
N ASN A 111 -8.17 -2.19 2.76
CA ASN A 111 -9.08 -1.87 1.68
C ASN A 111 -8.44 -1.22 0.44
N GLN A 112 -7.41 -0.41 0.64
CA GLN A 112 -6.78 0.35 -0.45
C GLN A 112 -5.57 -0.33 -1.07
N ILE A 113 -4.90 -1.19 -0.31
CA ILE A 113 -3.65 -1.84 -0.71
C ILE A 113 -3.67 -3.27 -0.21
N LEU A 114 -3.78 -4.26 -1.08
CA LEU A 114 -3.77 -5.68 -0.77
C LEU A 114 -4.92 -6.10 0.16
N ARG A 115 -6.11 -6.27 -0.41
CA ARG A 115 -7.32 -6.71 0.29
C ARG A 115 -7.21 -8.18 0.74
N GLY A 116 -7.92 -8.52 1.82
CA GLY A 116 -7.82 -9.83 2.47
C GLY A 116 -6.88 -9.86 3.67
N PHE A 117 -6.31 -8.71 4.02
CA PHE A 117 -5.45 -8.50 5.17
C PHE A 117 -5.98 -7.35 6.03
N ASP A 118 -5.59 -7.31 7.30
CA ASP A 118 -5.91 -6.18 8.18
C ASP A 118 -5.22 -4.91 7.69
N GLU A 119 -5.80 -3.76 8.00
CA GLU A 119 -5.22 -2.47 7.63
C GLU A 119 -3.81 -2.35 8.17
N GLU A 120 -2.86 -1.94 7.28
CA GLU A 120 -1.47 -1.68 7.63
C GLU A 120 -0.73 -2.84 8.34
N SER A 121 -1.16 -4.09 8.14
CA SER A 121 -0.64 -5.26 8.89
C SER A 121 0.67 -5.83 8.37
N ILE A 122 1.07 -5.51 7.15
CA ILE A 122 2.27 -6.00 6.48
C ILE A 122 3.27 -4.86 6.35
N PHE A 123 4.47 -5.05 6.90
CA PHE A 123 5.55 -4.08 6.86
C PHE A 123 6.54 -4.46 5.77
N ALA A 124 6.97 -3.48 4.98
CA ALA A 124 7.89 -3.71 3.87
C ALA A 124 8.87 -2.55 3.66
N THR A 125 10.11 -2.86 3.36
CA THR A 125 11.11 -1.90 2.86
C THR A 125 10.96 -1.70 1.36
N ARG A 126 10.49 -2.74 0.64
CA ARG A 126 10.14 -2.72 -0.78
C ARG A 126 8.90 -3.55 -1.03
N TYR A 127 8.07 -3.11 -1.96
CA TYR A 127 6.92 -3.88 -2.40
C TYR A 127 6.56 -3.59 -3.84
N ALA A 128 5.93 -4.57 -4.48
CA ALA A 128 5.23 -4.42 -5.75
C ALA A 128 3.88 -5.13 -5.63
N LEU A 129 2.82 -4.50 -6.12
CA LEU A 129 1.45 -5.00 -6.06
C LEU A 129 0.79 -4.88 -7.43
N ALA A 130 0.23 -5.96 -7.92
CA ALA A 130 -0.64 -6.01 -9.09
C ALA A 130 -2.08 -6.29 -8.66
N THR A 131 -3.03 -5.51 -9.17
CA THR A 131 -4.46 -5.72 -8.96
C THR A 131 -5.15 -5.91 -10.29
N LEU A 132 -6.03 -6.90 -10.36
CA LEU A 132 -7.00 -7.07 -11.43
C LEU A 132 -8.40 -7.05 -10.83
N GLU A 133 -9.29 -6.22 -11.40
CA GLU A 133 -10.66 -6.06 -10.90
C GLU A 133 -11.65 -6.00 -12.07
N TYR A 134 -12.66 -6.83 -12.01
CA TYR A 134 -13.78 -6.82 -12.95
C TYR A 134 -14.99 -6.16 -12.31
N ARG A 135 -15.53 -5.13 -12.95
CA ARG A 135 -16.67 -4.32 -12.48
C ARG A 135 -17.88 -4.54 -13.34
N LEU A 136 -19.01 -4.80 -12.71
CA LEU A 136 -20.35 -4.79 -13.31
C LEU A 136 -21.07 -3.52 -12.83
N LEU A 137 -21.38 -2.63 -13.78
CA LEU A 137 -21.96 -1.33 -13.49
C LEU A 137 -23.47 -1.46 -13.26
N ILE A 138 -23.93 -0.97 -12.12
CA ILE A 138 -25.34 -0.91 -11.74
C ILE A 138 -25.87 0.53 -11.94
N GLY A 139 -24.99 1.50 -11.83
CA GLY A 139 -25.26 2.93 -11.99
C GLY A 139 -24.00 3.68 -12.37
N GLN A 140 -24.05 5.00 -12.36
CA GLN A 140 -22.90 5.82 -12.74
C GLN A 140 -21.72 5.59 -11.81
N ASN A 141 -21.94 5.58 -10.49
CA ASN A 141 -20.93 5.37 -9.46
C ASN A 141 -21.19 4.10 -8.63
N SER A 142 -22.15 3.26 -9.05
CA SER A 142 -22.51 2.03 -8.36
C SER A 142 -22.16 0.82 -9.21
N TYR A 143 -21.43 -0.15 -8.62
CA TYR A 143 -21.00 -1.35 -9.31
C TYR A 143 -20.74 -2.50 -8.35
N LEU A 144 -20.95 -3.71 -8.82
CA LEU A 144 -20.44 -4.93 -8.22
C LEU A 144 -19.05 -5.21 -8.79
N TYR A 145 -18.15 -5.80 -8.00
CA TYR A 145 -16.83 -6.14 -8.49
C TYR A 145 -16.30 -7.43 -7.86
N ALA A 146 -15.48 -8.12 -8.64
CA ALA A 146 -14.61 -9.19 -8.17
C ALA A 146 -13.16 -8.80 -8.44
N PHE A 147 -12.23 -9.20 -7.59
CA PHE A 147 -10.84 -8.77 -7.68
C PHE A 147 -9.85 -9.85 -7.24
N GLY A 148 -8.62 -9.71 -7.73
CA GLY A 148 -7.44 -10.38 -7.25
C GLY A 148 -6.30 -9.37 -7.08
N ASP A 149 -5.65 -9.41 -5.92
CA ASP A 149 -4.49 -8.62 -5.55
C ASP A 149 -3.31 -9.56 -5.35
N PHE A 150 -2.18 -9.30 -6.01
CA PHE A 150 -0.95 -10.10 -5.93
C PHE A 150 0.20 -9.18 -5.58
N ALA A 151 0.93 -9.49 -4.53
CA ALA A 151 2.05 -8.66 -4.10
C ALA A 151 3.35 -9.46 -3.98
N TYR A 152 4.45 -8.75 -4.13
CA TYR A 152 5.77 -9.09 -3.63
C TYR A 152 6.09 -8.11 -2.53
N VAL A 153 6.51 -8.59 -1.38
CA VAL A 153 6.94 -7.77 -0.25
C VAL A 153 8.30 -8.22 0.25
N GLU A 154 9.14 -7.27 0.59
CA GLU A 154 10.46 -7.50 1.13
C GLU A 154 10.64 -6.65 2.38
N ASP A 155 10.97 -7.29 3.49
CA ASP A 155 11.25 -6.65 4.76
C ASP A 155 12.73 -6.88 5.10
N ARG A 156 13.55 -5.85 4.88
CA ARG A 156 14.98 -5.83 5.22
C ARG A 156 15.22 -4.86 6.36
N THR A 157 15.20 -5.37 7.57
CA THR A 157 15.58 -4.65 8.77
C THR A 157 16.81 -5.31 9.42
N PRO A 158 17.49 -4.67 10.37
CA PRO A 158 18.65 -5.27 11.06
C PRO A 158 18.34 -6.61 11.71
N SER A 159 17.10 -6.82 12.13
CA SER A 159 16.66 -8.02 12.84
C SER A 159 15.95 -9.04 11.95
N LYS A 160 15.63 -8.69 10.69
CA LYS A 160 14.78 -9.52 9.83
C LYS A 160 15.06 -9.28 8.36
N GLU A 161 15.29 -10.34 7.62
CA GLU A 161 15.31 -10.35 6.16
C GLU A 161 14.33 -11.41 5.67
N VAL A 162 13.17 -10.97 5.19
CA VAL A 162 12.09 -11.85 4.72
C VAL A 162 11.52 -11.29 3.43
N ALA A 163 11.32 -12.18 2.46
CA ALA A 163 10.56 -11.91 1.25
C ALA A 163 9.36 -12.85 1.16
N ASP A 164 8.22 -12.34 0.73
CA ASP A 164 6.98 -13.10 0.60
C ASP A 164 6.18 -12.64 -0.62
N TRP A 165 5.25 -13.50 -1.05
CA TRP A 165 4.32 -13.27 -2.14
C TRP A 165 2.87 -13.36 -1.64
N PRO A 166 2.42 -12.41 -0.81
CA PRO A 166 1.06 -12.40 -0.35
C PRO A 166 0.09 -12.10 -1.50
N TYR A 167 -1.07 -12.72 -1.44
CA TYR A 167 -2.16 -12.43 -2.37
C TYR A 167 -3.50 -12.44 -1.68
N GLY A 168 -4.44 -11.69 -2.24
CA GLY A 168 -5.80 -11.62 -1.78
C GLY A 168 -6.78 -11.62 -2.93
N PHE A 169 -7.99 -12.12 -2.70
CA PHE A 169 -9.06 -12.09 -3.67
C PHE A 169 -10.41 -11.97 -2.97
N GLY A 170 -11.40 -11.50 -3.70
CA GLY A 170 -12.70 -11.30 -3.12
C GLY A 170 -13.68 -10.65 -4.08
N ALA A 171 -14.80 -10.23 -3.50
CA ALA A 171 -15.84 -9.52 -4.22
C ALA A 171 -16.45 -8.42 -3.34
N GLY A 172 -17.05 -7.43 -3.96
CA GLY A 172 -17.65 -6.33 -3.24
C GLY A 172 -18.66 -5.55 -4.06
N ILE A 173 -19.21 -4.56 -3.41
CA ILE A 173 -20.13 -3.60 -4.00
C ILE A 173 -19.68 -2.19 -3.64
N THR A 174 -19.78 -1.29 -4.61
CA THR A 174 -19.74 0.16 -4.38
C THR A 174 -21.09 0.74 -4.76
N PHE A 175 -21.65 1.60 -3.93
CA PHE A 175 -22.91 2.26 -4.20
C PHE A 175 -22.89 3.73 -3.81
N GLU A 176 -23.57 4.52 -4.60
CA GLU A 176 -23.69 5.96 -4.42
C GLU A 176 -24.92 6.28 -3.57
N THR A 177 -24.75 7.22 -2.66
CA THR A 177 -25.81 7.82 -1.85
C THR A 177 -25.72 9.34 -1.93
N SER A 178 -26.70 10.04 -1.36
CA SER A 178 -26.70 11.50 -1.28
C SER A 178 -25.54 12.09 -0.49
N VAL A 179 -24.90 11.31 0.35
CA VAL A 179 -23.78 11.77 1.22
C VAL A 179 -22.40 11.29 0.75
N GLY A 180 -22.34 10.36 -0.20
CA GLY A 180 -21.05 9.85 -0.71
C GLY A 180 -21.13 8.46 -1.30
N LEU A 181 -19.96 7.93 -1.65
CA LEU A 181 -19.80 6.57 -2.14
C LEU A 181 -19.42 5.65 -0.98
N PHE A 182 -20.14 4.57 -0.84
CA PHE A 182 -19.85 3.50 0.11
C PHE A 182 -19.37 2.26 -0.63
N GLY A 183 -18.32 1.65 -0.13
CA GLY A 183 -17.79 0.39 -0.62
C GLY A 183 -17.74 -0.65 0.50
N VAL A 184 -18.20 -1.86 0.20
CA VAL A 184 -18.06 -3.01 1.10
C VAL A 184 -17.51 -4.17 0.29
N SER A 185 -16.51 -4.87 0.80
CA SER A 185 -16.00 -6.09 0.18
C SER A 185 -15.69 -7.17 1.20
N LEU A 186 -15.83 -8.42 0.75
CA LEU A 186 -15.37 -9.61 1.43
C LEU A 186 -14.14 -10.12 0.70
N ALA A 187 -13.08 -10.39 1.45
CA ALA A 187 -11.81 -10.79 0.90
C ALA A 187 -11.15 -11.89 1.72
N TYR A 188 -10.39 -12.73 1.04
CA TYR A 188 -9.52 -13.74 1.62
C TYR A 188 -8.08 -13.41 1.25
N GLY A 189 -7.16 -13.63 2.17
CA GLY A 189 -5.74 -13.39 1.95
C GLY A 189 -4.88 -14.58 2.33
N LYS A 190 -3.73 -14.72 1.68
CA LYS A 190 -2.69 -15.69 2.01
C LYS A 190 -1.33 -15.03 2.09
N GLN A 191 -0.57 -15.36 3.14
CA GLN A 191 0.77 -14.84 3.40
C GLN A 191 1.62 -15.87 4.15
N LEU A 192 2.94 -15.87 3.94
CA LEU A 192 3.94 -16.65 4.70
C LEU A 192 3.65 -18.16 4.79
N GLY A 193 3.17 -18.76 3.70
CA GLY A 193 2.87 -20.20 3.67
C GLY A 193 1.64 -20.64 4.47
N ASN A 194 0.96 -19.76 5.18
CA ASN A 194 -0.28 -20.08 5.87
C ASN A 194 -1.38 -20.44 4.85
N PRO A 195 -2.20 -21.46 5.11
CA PRO A 195 -3.34 -21.78 4.25
C PRO A 195 -4.37 -20.64 4.28
N ILE A 196 -5.18 -20.55 3.21
CA ILE A 196 -6.30 -19.60 3.21
C ILE A 196 -7.35 -20.10 4.21
N ASP A 197 -7.76 -19.24 5.12
CA ASP A 197 -8.86 -19.51 6.03
C ASP A 197 -10.18 -19.00 5.44
N PHE A 198 -10.95 -19.91 4.85
CA PHE A 198 -12.26 -19.60 4.29
C PHE A 198 -13.34 -19.38 5.36
N SER A 199 -13.08 -19.70 6.63
CA SER A 199 -14.01 -19.45 7.73
C SER A 199 -13.95 -18.03 8.28
N ALA A 200 -12.86 -17.28 7.97
CA ALA A 200 -12.62 -15.96 8.49
C ALA A 200 -12.33 -14.92 7.36
N PRO A 201 -13.34 -14.58 6.53
CA PRO A 201 -13.17 -13.54 5.52
C PRO A 201 -12.89 -12.18 6.18
N LYS A 202 -12.02 -11.37 5.57
CA LYS A 202 -11.86 -9.97 5.95
C LYS A 202 -12.95 -9.13 5.30
N VAL A 203 -13.62 -8.32 6.10
CA VAL A 203 -14.60 -7.34 5.64
C VAL A 203 -13.90 -5.99 5.54
N HIS A 204 -13.87 -5.43 4.34
CA HIS A 204 -13.35 -4.08 4.12
C HIS A 204 -14.49 -3.12 3.88
N PHE A 205 -14.40 -1.97 4.52
CA PHE A 205 -15.35 -0.89 4.38
C PHE A 205 -14.64 0.38 3.87
N GLY A 206 -15.20 1.05 2.88
CA GLY A 206 -14.68 2.29 2.33
C GLY A 206 -15.77 3.35 2.20
N TYR A 207 -15.38 4.60 2.41
CA TYR A 207 -16.25 5.76 2.22
C TYR A 207 -15.49 6.88 1.51
N ILE A 208 -16.13 7.49 0.52
CA ILE A 208 -15.61 8.67 -0.20
C ILE A 208 -16.69 9.75 -0.15
N SER A 209 -16.39 10.86 0.53
CA SER A 209 -17.26 12.06 0.51
C SER A 209 -17.26 12.70 -0.86
N LEU A 210 -18.42 13.19 -1.29
CA LEU A 210 -18.61 13.90 -2.56
C LEU A 210 -18.63 15.43 -2.39
N PHE A 211 -18.37 15.93 -1.19
CA PHE A 211 -18.31 17.36 -0.88
C PHE A 211 -16.91 17.93 -1.10
#